data_619f08de2168f345837a0ad85c608e21
#
_entry.id   619f08de2168f345837a0ad85c608e21
#
_cell.length_a   1.000
_cell.length_b   1.000
_cell.length_c   1.000
_cell.angle_alpha   90.00
_cell.angle_beta   90.00
_cell.angle_gamma   90.00
#
_symmetry.space_group_name_H-M   'P 1'
#
loop_
_entity.id
_entity.type
_entity.pdbx_description
1 polymer ?
#
loop_
_entity_poly.entity_id
_entity_poly.type
_entity_poly.pdbx_seq_one_letter_code
_entity_poly.pdbx_strand_id
1 'polypeptide(L)'
;MKRNIINSGLFAAAILLLSLTTAFAKEKSALNVKLAYNVVDNNFSYLTLAAKTKVDGKLQPVEGLTFKLYLDKDSSGNGLGLIGKVKTNEIGKTTASIPPSLQQIWNANPNHTFIAISDATNEYEESNTEITANKAMITIDTSEDKSVVATVSEFVNGAWVPVKDVEMKLGVKRECSDLPIGDEATYTTDSLGKVTGEFKKEGLPGNELGAIVLVAKVEDNDTYGNLRVETTVRWGKPFKVEGNFFHRALWATRFHSPIWLVVMAYSIIGGVWGTVIYLIVIMIRIKKAGLENQ
;
A
#
# COMPACT_ATOMS: atom_id res chain seq x y z
N MET A 1 -72.87 -10.84 30.96
CA MET A 1 -71.66 -11.65 31.01
C MET A 1 -70.82 -11.69 29.72
N LYS A 2 -71.08 -10.81 28.71
CA LYS A 2 -70.33 -10.76 27.43
C LYS A 2 -69.30 -9.61 27.33
N ARG A 3 -69.26 -8.69 28.30
CA ARG A 3 -68.44 -7.48 28.22
C ARG A 3 -67.03 -7.59 28.84
N ASN A 4 -66.78 -8.59 29.67
CA ASN A 4 -65.48 -8.82 30.31
C ASN A 4 -64.52 -9.70 29.50
N ILE A 5 -65.03 -10.45 28.49
CA ILE A 5 -64.19 -11.34 27.66
C ILE A 5 -63.41 -10.55 26.60
N ILE A 6 -63.98 -9.41 26.13
CA ILE A 6 -63.35 -8.58 25.09
C ILE A 6 -62.17 -7.81 25.68
N ASN A 7 -62.27 -7.35 26.97
CA ASN A 7 -61.20 -6.61 27.63
C ASN A 7 -59.99 -7.55 27.99
N SER A 8 -60.25 -8.80 28.33
CA SER A 8 -59.16 -9.74 28.64
C SER A 8 -58.41 -10.19 27.37
N GLY A 9 -59.09 -10.29 26.21
CA GLY A 9 -58.43 -10.57 24.92
C GLY A 9 -57.57 -9.43 24.42
N LEU A 10 -58.01 -8.19 24.60
CA LEU A 10 -57.25 -6.99 24.25
C LEU A 10 -56.00 -6.82 25.15
N PHE A 11 -56.11 -7.17 26.45
CA PHE A 11 -54.97 -7.13 27.37
C PHE A 11 -53.94 -8.21 27.08
N ALA A 12 -54.41 -9.42 26.74
CA ALA A 12 -53.52 -10.51 26.33
C ALA A 12 -52.81 -10.21 24.98
N ALA A 13 -53.52 -9.61 24.02
CA ALA A 13 -52.91 -9.18 22.75
C ALA A 13 -51.89 -8.05 22.94
N ALA A 14 -52.15 -7.09 23.85
CA ALA A 14 -51.19 -6.02 24.18
C ALA A 14 -49.94 -6.55 24.88
N ILE A 15 -50.04 -7.53 25.76
CA ILE A 15 -48.90 -8.20 26.40
C ILE A 15 -48.11 -9.04 25.38
N LEU A 16 -48.77 -9.71 24.44
CA LEU A 16 -48.11 -10.45 23.36
C LEU A 16 -47.39 -9.51 22.38
N LEU A 17 -47.92 -8.33 22.08
CA LEU A 17 -47.22 -7.30 21.26
C LEU A 17 -46.07 -6.67 21.99
N LEU A 18 -46.12 -6.51 23.32
CA LEU A 18 -44.98 -5.98 24.11
C LEU A 18 -43.85 -7.00 24.23
N SER A 19 -44.11 -8.29 24.13
CA SER A 19 -43.05 -9.30 24.20
C SER A 19 -42.32 -9.53 22.87
N LEU A 20 -42.80 -8.97 21.74
CA LEU A 20 -42.13 -9.05 20.44
C LEU A 20 -41.11 -7.94 20.22
N THR A 21 -40.97 -6.96 21.13
CA THR A 21 -39.93 -5.95 21.08
C THR A 21 -38.71 -6.28 21.95
N THR A 22 -38.36 -7.56 22.11
CA THR A 22 -36.99 -7.90 22.45
C THR A 22 -36.15 -7.49 21.25
N ALA A 23 -35.72 -6.24 21.21
CA ALA A 23 -34.65 -5.82 20.35
C ALA A 23 -33.50 -6.82 20.55
N PHE A 24 -33.25 -7.64 19.56
CA PHE A 24 -31.99 -8.39 19.49
C PHE A 24 -30.91 -7.32 19.44
N ALA A 25 -30.40 -6.93 20.58
CA ALA A 25 -29.16 -6.17 20.63
C ALA A 25 -28.11 -7.07 20.00
N LYS A 26 -27.78 -6.82 18.73
CA LYS A 26 -26.69 -7.50 18.03
C LYS A 26 -25.46 -7.35 18.92
N GLU A 27 -24.94 -8.44 19.42
CA GLU A 27 -23.74 -8.45 20.24
C GLU A 27 -22.63 -7.78 19.42
N LYS A 28 -21.97 -6.79 20.02
CA LYS A 28 -20.90 -6.07 19.34
C LYS A 28 -19.73 -7.00 19.13
N SER A 29 -19.13 -6.91 17.96
CA SER A 29 -18.00 -7.75 17.59
C SER A 29 -16.70 -7.14 18.15
N ALA A 30 -15.85 -7.98 18.74
CA ALA A 30 -14.52 -7.59 19.19
C ALA A 30 -13.61 -7.25 17.99
N LEU A 31 -12.78 -6.23 18.18
CA LEU A 31 -11.81 -5.78 17.18
C LEU A 31 -10.44 -6.38 17.47
N ASN A 32 -9.80 -6.89 16.42
CA ASN A 32 -8.38 -7.23 16.42
C ASN A 32 -7.62 -6.10 15.70
N VAL A 33 -6.92 -5.28 16.46
CA VAL A 33 -6.19 -4.11 15.96
C VAL A 33 -4.69 -4.36 16.08
N LYS A 34 -3.97 -4.29 14.96
CA LYS A 34 -2.50 -4.31 14.91
C LYS A 34 -2.02 -2.90 14.61
N LEU A 35 -1.22 -2.34 15.50
CA LEU A 35 -0.52 -1.07 15.32
C LEU A 35 0.95 -1.37 15.04
N ALA A 36 1.56 -0.67 14.09
CA ALA A 36 2.98 -0.81 13.78
C ALA A 36 3.62 0.58 13.57
N TYR A 37 4.79 0.77 14.17
CA TYR A 37 5.63 1.95 14.00
C TYR A 37 6.63 1.70 12.88
N ASN A 38 6.77 2.66 11.98
CA ASN A 38 7.61 2.57 10.80
C ASN A 38 8.47 3.81 10.65
N VAL A 39 9.75 3.63 10.32
CA VAL A 39 10.71 4.69 10.01
C VAL A 39 11.33 4.44 8.65
N VAL A 40 11.31 5.44 7.79
CA VAL A 40 11.92 5.40 6.46
C VAL A 40 13.00 6.47 6.38
N ASP A 41 14.18 6.07 5.90
CA ASP A 41 15.36 6.91 5.70
C ASP A 41 15.76 7.73 6.95
N ASN A 42 15.56 7.13 8.14
CA ASN A 42 15.84 7.71 9.47
C ASN A 42 15.15 9.06 9.76
N ASN A 43 14.26 9.51 8.90
CA ASN A 43 13.67 10.85 8.99
C ASN A 43 12.15 10.82 8.99
N PHE A 44 11.55 9.94 8.21
CA PHE A 44 10.10 9.89 8.08
C PHE A 44 9.49 8.77 8.91
N SER A 45 8.80 9.17 9.99
CA SER A 45 8.15 8.24 10.90
C SER A 45 6.63 8.26 10.72
N TYR A 46 6.02 7.08 10.63
CA TYR A 46 4.58 6.94 10.51
C TYR A 46 4.08 5.67 11.19
N LEU A 47 2.82 5.69 11.55
CA LEU A 47 2.10 4.55 12.11
C LEU A 47 1.27 3.88 11.02
N THR A 48 1.24 2.56 11.01
CA THR A 48 0.29 1.77 10.23
C THR A 48 -0.63 1.04 11.18
N LEU A 49 -1.94 1.17 10.97
CA LEU A 49 -2.96 0.50 11.75
C LEU A 49 -3.74 -0.44 10.83
N ALA A 50 -3.99 -1.67 11.30
CA ALA A 50 -4.84 -2.64 10.65
C ALA A 50 -5.91 -3.13 11.62
N ALA A 51 -7.19 -2.94 11.28
CA ALA A 51 -8.34 -3.37 12.06
C ALA A 51 -9.05 -4.53 11.37
N LYS A 52 -9.27 -5.61 12.11
CA LYS A 52 -9.97 -6.81 11.66
C LYS A 52 -10.97 -7.23 12.72
N THR A 53 -12.03 -7.90 12.31
CA THR A 53 -12.97 -8.57 13.20
C THR A 53 -13.11 -10.04 12.83
N LYS A 54 -13.53 -10.87 13.76
CA LYS A 54 -13.72 -12.30 13.51
C LYS A 54 -15.18 -12.57 13.12
N VAL A 55 -15.40 -12.97 11.87
CA VAL A 55 -16.71 -13.37 11.34
C VAL A 55 -16.62 -14.83 10.91
N ASP A 56 -17.48 -15.70 11.42
CA ASP A 56 -17.49 -17.14 11.10
C ASP A 56 -16.12 -17.82 11.24
N GLY A 57 -15.38 -17.42 12.27
CA GLY A 57 -14.05 -17.98 12.54
C GLY A 57 -12.90 -17.40 11.70
N LYS A 58 -13.17 -16.54 10.71
CA LYS A 58 -12.18 -15.90 9.84
C LYS A 58 -12.00 -14.42 10.18
N LEU A 59 -10.78 -13.94 10.12
CA LEU A 59 -10.49 -12.51 10.28
C LEU A 59 -10.84 -11.76 9.00
N GLN A 60 -11.78 -10.82 9.10
CA GLN A 60 -12.19 -9.94 8.00
C GLN A 60 -11.76 -8.49 8.29
N PRO A 61 -11.36 -7.72 7.27
CA PRO A 61 -11.01 -6.32 7.44
C PRO A 61 -12.24 -5.50 7.81
N VAL A 62 -12.04 -4.46 8.64
CA VAL A 62 -13.09 -3.51 9.04
C VAL A 62 -12.85 -2.19 8.35
N GLU A 63 -13.74 -1.82 7.44
CA GLU A 63 -13.73 -0.55 6.74
C GLU A 63 -14.43 0.54 7.55
N GLY A 64 -13.99 1.76 7.38
CA GLY A 64 -14.72 2.94 7.85
C GLY A 64 -14.64 3.22 9.34
N LEU A 65 -13.86 2.45 10.11
CA LEU A 65 -13.70 2.64 11.54
C LEU A 65 -12.71 3.80 11.82
N THR A 66 -13.08 4.68 12.74
CA THR A 66 -12.27 5.85 13.09
C THR A 66 -11.44 5.57 14.34
N PHE A 67 -10.12 5.81 14.23
CA PHE A 67 -9.17 5.71 15.31
C PHE A 67 -8.59 7.08 15.65
N LYS A 68 -8.44 7.35 16.95
CA LYS A 68 -7.66 8.46 17.49
C LYS A 68 -6.28 7.92 17.84
N LEU A 69 -5.23 8.50 17.25
CA LEU A 69 -3.85 8.10 17.47
C LEU A 69 -3.16 9.12 18.36
N TYR A 70 -2.44 8.64 19.37
CA TYR A 70 -1.72 9.50 20.31
C TYR A 70 -0.26 9.09 20.43
N LEU A 71 0.58 10.08 20.70
CA LEU A 71 1.99 9.93 21.06
C LEU A 71 2.12 10.13 22.56
N ASP A 72 2.66 9.13 23.24
CA ASP A 72 2.88 9.05 24.67
C ASP A 72 1.60 9.17 25.54
N LYS A 73 1.78 8.86 26.81
CA LYS A 73 0.74 8.95 27.84
C LYS A 73 1.00 10.15 28.76
N ASP A 74 -0.07 10.76 29.23
CA ASP A 74 -0.01 11.69 30.34
C ASP A 74 0.14 10.95 31.69
N SER A 75 0.28 11.70 32.79
CA SER A 75 0.38 11.13 34.13
C SER A 75 -0.88 10.36 34.59
N SER A 76 -1.99 10.52 33.89
CA SER A 76 -3.26 9.81 34.12
C SER A 76 -3.44 8.61 33.20
N GLY A 77 -2.45 8.30 32.34
CA GLY A 77 -2.50 7.19 31.39
C GLY A 77 -3.28 7.46 30.10
N ASN A 78 -3.76 8.70 29.88
CA ASN A 78 -4.42 9.11 28.68
C ASN A 78 -3.39 9.50 27.60
N GLY A 79 -3.83 9.53 26.33
CA GLY A 79 -2.97 9.96 25.23
C GLY A 79 -2.58 11.45 25.38
N LEU A 80 -1.26 11.73 25.39
CA LEU A 80 -0.71 13.07 25.60
C LEU A 80 -0.76 13.91 24.33
N GLY A 81 -0.15 13.45 23.25
CA GLY A 81 -0.05 14.17 21.97
C GLY A 81 -0.93 13.54 20.89
N LEU A 82 -1.98 14.24 20.44
CA LEU A 82 -2.83 13.74 19.36
C LEU A 82 -2.08 13.80 18.04
N ILE A 83 -1.72 12.63 17.48
CA ILE A 83 -1.14 12.49 16.15
C ILE A 83 -2.20 12.81 15.09
N GLY A 84 -3.41 12.25 15.25
CA GLY A 84 -4.52 12.51 14.35
C GLY A 84 -5.70 11.57 14.54
N LYS A 85 -6.77 11.87 13.80
CA LYS A 85 -7.93 10.98 13.64
C LYS A 85 -7.86 10.38 12.24
N VAL A 86 -7.85 9.06 12.16
CA VAL A 86 -7.71 8.32 10.90
C VAL A 86 -8.85 7.33 10.73
N LYS A 87 -9.21 7.05 9.48
CA LYS A 87 -10.29 6.13 9.14
C LYS A 87 -9.73 4.96 8.33
N THR A 88 -10.16 3.74 8.63
CA THR A 88 -9.74 2.55 7.90
C THR A 88 -10.36 2.50 6.50
N ASN A 89 -9.58 2.04 5.52
CA ASN A 89 -9.99 1.85 4.13
C ASN A 89 -10.68 0.47 3.93
N GLU A 90 -11.04 0.13 2.69
CA GLU A 90 -11.70 -1.13 2.29
C GLU A 90 -10.95 -2.40 2.74
N ILE A 91 -9.63 -2.34 2.86
CA ILE A 91 -8.80 -3.45 3.36
C ILE A 91 -8.54 -3.38 4.87
N GLY A 92 -9.28 -2.53 5.59
CA GLY A 92 -9.17 -2.36 7.03
C GLY A 92 -7.87 -1.72 7.50
N LYS A 93 -7.14 -1.01 6.63
CA LYS A 93 -5.85 -0.38 6.96
C LYS A 93 -5.91 1.14 6.89
N THR A 94 -5.06 1.77 7.68
CA THR A 94 -4.82 3.22 7.60
C THR A 94 -3.40 3.54 8.02
N THR A 95 -2.91 4.73 7.64
CA THR A 95 -1.59 5.23 8.01
C THR A 95 -1.69 6.65 8.53
N ALA A 96 -0.82 7.02 9.46
CA ALA A 96 -0.70 8.37 9.98
C ALA A 96 0.77 8.73 10.17
N SER A 97 1.21 9.86 9.62
CA SER A 97 2.53 10.42 9.90
C SER A 97 2.51 11.20 11.22
N ILE A 98 3.64 11.21 11.92
CA ILE A 98 3.80 12.01 13.14
C ILE A 98 3.92 13.49 12.72
N PRO A 99 3.00 14.37 13.16
CA PRO A 99 3.01 15.75 12.73
C PRO A 99 4.15 16.54 13.39
N PRO A 100 4.73 17.55 12.72
CA PRO A 100 5.79 18.39 13.27
C PRO A 100 5.42 19.10 14.58
N SER A 101 4.13 19.32 14.83
CA SER A 101 3.64 19.91 16.09
C SER A 101 3.98 19.09 17.33
N LEU A 102 4.22 17.79 17.18
CA LEU A 102 4.62 16.89 18.27
C LEU A 102 6.13 16.74 18.43
N GLN A 103 6.94 17.53 17.70
CA GLN A 103 8.39 17.43 17.71
C GLN A 103 8.98 17.64 19.12
N GLN A 104 8.39 18.48 19.95
CA GLN A 104 8.85 18.68 21.32
C GLN A 104 8.66 17.43 22.19
N ILE A 105 7.48 16.79 22.10
CA ILE A 105 7.20 15.53 22.81
C ILE A 105 8.14 14.44 22.25
N TRP A 106 8.28 14.37 20.93
CA TRP A 106 9.18 13.44 20.27
C TRP A 106 10.63 13.57 20.74
N ASN A 107 11.13 14.78 20.92
CA ASN A 107 12.52 15.00 21.33
C ASN A 107 12.76 14.80 22.83
N ALA A 108 11.69 14.81 23.66
CA ALA A 108 11.81 14.73 25.11
C ALA A 108 12.32 13.37 25.61
N ASN A 109 11.94 12.27 24.91
CA ASN A 109 12.24 10.93 25.36
C ASN A 109 12.93 10.09 24.26
N PRO A 110 13.77 9.11 24.61
CA PRO A 110 14.36 8.17 23.67
C PRO A 110 13.38 7.08 23.20
N ASN A 111 12.35 6.79 23.99
CA ASN A 111 11.30 5.83 23.71
C ASN A 111 9.94 6.47 23.71
N HIS A 112 9.02 5.95 22.93
CA HIS A 112 7.67 6.49 22.79
C HIS A 112 6.63 5.37 22.79
N THR A 113 5.49 5.66 23.41
CA THR A 113 4.31 4.79 23.36
C THR A 113 3.28 5.37 22.41
N PHE A 114 2.92 4.60 21.41
CA PHE A 114 1.86 4.96 20.46
C PHE A 114 0.58 4.26 20.88
N ILE A 115 -0.53 5.02 20.91
CA ILE A 115 -1.83 4.52 21.36
C ILE A 115 -2.84 4.74 20.25
N ALA A 116 -3.62 3.71 19.96
CA ALA A 116 -4.73 3.77 19.02
C ALA A 116 -6.04 3.45 19.73
N ILE A 117 -6.94 4.43 19.80
CA ILE A 117 -8.24 4.31 20.46
C ILE A 117 -9.35 4.42 19.42
N SER A 118 -10.28 3.46 19.43
CA SER A 118 -11.55 3.52 18.73
C SER A 118 -12.68 3.51 19.71
N ASP A 119 -13.58 4.47 19.59
CA ASP A 119 -14.81 4.51 20.39
C ASP A 119 -15.75 3.36 19.96
N ALA A 120 -16.55 2.86 20.90
CA ALA A 120 -17.55 1.83 20.59
C ALA A 120 -18.54 2.35 19.54
N THR A 121 -18.86 1.49 18.57
CA THR A 121 -19.88 1.75 17.54
C THR A 121 -21.12 0.87 17.76
N ASN A 122 -22.08 0.93 16.85
CA ASN A 122 -23.26 0.05 16.91
C ASN A 122 -22.90 -1.42 16.62
N GLU A 123 -21.79 -1.68 15.91
CA GLU A 123 -21.38 -3.01 15.45
C GLU A 123 -20.14 -3.54 16.16
N TYR A 124 -19.27 -2.64 16.64
CA TYR A 124 -17.98 -2.98 17.22
C TYR A 124 -17.82 -2.44 18.63
N GLU A 125 -17.09 -3.18 19.45
CA GLU A 125 -16.66 -2.74 20.78
C GLU A 125 -15.62 -1.64 20.69
N GLU A 126 -15.41 -0.91 21.77
CA GLU A 126 -14.26 -0.02 21.89
C GLU A 126 -12.96 -0.81 21.81
N SER A 127 -11.94 -0.18 21.25
CA SER A 127 -10.61 -0.80 21.17
C SER A 127 -9.54 0.18 21.60
N ASN A 128 -8.64 -0.29 22.46
CA ASN A 128 -7.45 0.42 22.87
C ASN A 128 -6.25 -0.49 22.62
N THR A 129 -5.36 -0.06 21.74
CA THR A 129 -4.14 -0.80 21.38
C THR A 129 -2.95 0.12 21.50
N GLU A 130 -1.87 -0.39 22.10
CA GLU A 130 -0.63 0.36 22.29
C GLU A 130 0.58 -0.44 21.85
N ILE A 131 1.59 0.29 21.38
CA ILE A 131 2.94 -0.24 21.12
C ILE A 131 3.95 0.77 21.64
N THR A 132 5.09 0.27 22.12
CA THR A 132 6.23 1.09 22.52
C THR A 132 7.36 0.87 21.54
N ALA A 133 8.03 1.94 21.12
CA ALA A 133 9.18 1.85 20.24
C ALA A 133 10.29 2.80 20.70
N ASN A 134 11.52 2.31 20.68
CA ASN A 134 12.73 3.09 20.93
C ASN A 134 13.18 3.76 19.63
N LYS A 135 13.75 4.95 19.74
CA LYS A 135 14.35 5.63 18.58
C LYS A 135 15.58 4.86 18.11
N ALA A 136 15.53 4.39 16.89
CA ALA A 136 16.65 3.71 16.25
C ALA A 136 16.87 4.23 14.84
N MET A 137 18.09 4.06 14.35
CA MET A 137 18.46 4.39 12.97
C MET A 137 19.31 3.29 12.37
N ILE A 138 19.29 3.20 11.04
CA ILE A 138 20.16 2.32 10.25
C ILE A 138 21.08 3.21 9.42
N THR A 139 22.37 2.89 9.39
CA THR A 139 23.30 3.46 8.41
C THR A 139 23.77 2.36 7.46
N ILE A 140 23.96 2.71 6.17
CA ILE A 140 24.48 1.78 5.17
C ILE A 140 25.76 2.37 4.61
N ASP A 141 26.85 1.64 4.77
CA ASP A 141 28.15 1.93 4.18
C ASP A 141 28.45 0.88 3.10
N THR A 142 29.07 1.30 2.01
CA THR A 142 29.40 0.42 0.89
C THR A 142 30.88 0.59 0.53
N SER A 143 31.54 -0.55 0.21
CA SER A 143 32.93 -0.55 -0.24
C SER A 143 33.04 -0.81 -1.73
N GLU A 144 34.22 -0.54 -2.31
CA GLU A 144 34.52 -0.81 -3.71
C GLU A 144 34.44 -2.31 -4.05
N ASP A 145 34.70 -3.18 -3.10
CA ASP A 145 34.59 -4.65 -3.21
C ASP A 145 33.14 -5.16 -3.23
N LYS A 146 32.16 -4.25 -3.37
CA LYS A 146 30.74 -4.55 -3.30
C LYS A 146 30.31 -5.20 -1.99
N SER A 147 30.98 -4.90 -0.91
CA SER A 147 30.54 -5.24 0.43
C SER A 147 29.60 -4.16 0.96
N VAL A 148 28.53 -4.57 1.60
CA VAL A 148 27.52 -3.72 2.23
C VAL A 148 27.62 -3.90 3.74
N VAL A 149 27.90 -2.84 4.45
CA VAL A 149 27.92 -2.81 5.91
C VAL A 149 26.72 -1.99 6.38
N ALA A 150 25.81 -2.60 7.10
CA ALA A 150 24.71 -1.88 7.74
C ALA A 150 24.89 -1.87 9.25
N THR A 151 24.67 -0.72 9.87
CA THR A 151 24.80 -0.55 11.33
C THR A 151 23.47 -0.11 11.90
N VAL A 152 23.00 -0.75 12.96
CA VAL A 152 21.82 -0.36 13.74
C VAL A 152 22.28 0.35 15.00
N SER A 153 21.73 1.52 15.26
CA SER A 153 22.02 2.31 16.47
C SER A 153 20.71 2.77 17.11
N GLU A 154 20.68 2.72 18.45
CA GLU A 154 19.60 3.22 19.29
C GLU A 154 19.99 4.55 19.93
N PHE A 155 19.03 5.44 20.11
CA PHE A 155 19.27 6.71 20.79
C PHE A 155 19.10 6.56 22.30
N VAL A 156 20.22 6.59 23.03
CA VAL A 156 20.26 6.43 24.49
C VAL A 156 21.02 7.58 25.11
N ASN A 157 20.45 8.24 26.10
CA ASN A 157 21.09 9.33 26.87
C ASN A 157 21.72 10.44 26.01
N GLY A 158 21.08 10.79 24.89
CA GLY A 158 21.55 11.87 24.00
C GLY A 158 22.60 11.43 22.98
N ALA A 159 22.95 10.16 22.90
CA ALA A 159 23.92 9.61 21.95
C ALA A 159 23.36 8.39 21.20
N TRP A 160 23.89 8.17 19.99
CA TRP A 160 23.59 6.97 19.21
C TRP A 160 24.54 5.85 19.63
N VAL A 161 23.98 4.76 20.11
CA VAL A 161 24.71 3.59 20.60
C VAL A 161 24.42 2.39 19.68
N PRO A 162 25.44 1.69 19.16
CA PRO A 162 25.24 0.49 18.36
C PRO A 162 24.49 -0.61 19.13
N VAL A 163 23.61 -1.34 18.44
CA VAL A 163 22.78 -2.39 19.04
C VAL A 163 23.10 -3.75 18.43
N LYS A 164 23.41 -4.71 19.28
CA LYS A 164 23.65 -6.11 18.91
C LYS A 164 22.33 -6.91 18.86
N ASP A 165 22.43 -8.09 18.25
CA ASP A 165 21.37 -9.11 18.22
C ASP A 165 20.05 -8.62 17.55
N VAL A 166 20.13 -7.62 16.66
CA VAL A 166 19.01 -7.16 15.84
C VAL A 166 19.00 -7.90 14.51
N GLU A 167 17.88 -8.55 14.22
CA GLU A 167 17.66 -9.20 12.92
C GLU A 167 17.36 -8.16 11.85
N MET A 168 18.09 -8.19 10.75
CA MET A 168 17.88 -7.28 9.61
C MET A 168 18.03 -7.98 8.27
N LYS A 169 17.46 -7.37 7.24
CA LYS A 169 17.53 -7.83 5.85
C LYS A 169 18.25 -6.81 5.00
N LEU A 170 19.18 -7.31 4.17
CA LEU A 170 19.89 -6.53 3.18
C LEU A 170 19.42 -6.95 1.78
N GLY A 171 19.02 -5.98 0.97
CA GLY A 171 18.46 -6.28 -0.34
C GLY A 171 18.68 -5.17 -1.37
N VAL A 172 18.25 -5.45 -2.59
CA VAL A 172 18.11 -4.48 -3.68
C VAL A 172 16.63 -4.20 -3.88
N LYS A 173 16.25 -2.94 -3.86
CA LYS A 173 14.86 -2.51 -4.09
C LYS A 173 14.37 -2.96 -5.46
N ARG A 174 13.22 -3.62 -5.50
CA ARG A 174 12.47 -3.99 -6.70
C ARG A 174 10.98 -3.65 -6.51
N GLU A 175 10.22 -3.65 -7.58
CA GLU A 175 8.81 -3.23 -7.56
C GLU A 175 7.92 -4.11 -6.67
N CYS A 176 8.12 -5.43 -6.68
CA CYS A 176 7.25 -6.34 -5.94
C CYS A 176 7.80 -6.72 -4.56
N SER A 177 9.12 -6.92 -4.45
CA SER A 177 9.78 -7.28 -3.19
C SER A 177 11.27 -6.98 -3.30
N ASP A 178 11.94 -6.70 -2.16
CA ASP A 178 13.38 -6.52 -2.14
C ASP A 178 14.10 -7.84 -2.45
N LEU A 179 15.10 -7.80 -3.33
CA LEU A 179 15.92 -8.95 -3.68
C LEU A 179 17.11 -9.04 -2.71
N PRO A 180 17.31 -10.15 -1.97
CA PRO A 180 18.47 -10.31 -1.09
C PRO A 180 19.80 -10.10 -1.82
N ILE A 181 20.77 -9.42 -1.18
CA ILE A 181 22.09 -9.13 -1.79
C ILE A 181 22.94 -10.38 -1.94
N GLY A 182 22.85 -11.31 -1.00
CA GLY A 182 23.63 -12.56 -0.92
C GLY A 182 22.72 -13.79 -0.94
N ASP A 183 23.22 -14.84 -0.33
CA ASP A 183 22.53 -16.13 -0.18
C ASP A 183 21.66 -16.16 1.09
N GLU A 184 21.99 -15.35 2.09
CA GLU A 184 21.25 -15.24 3.33
C GLU A 184 20.08 -14.26 3.16
N ALA A 185 18.93 -14.65 3.70
CA ALA A 185 17.74 -13.82 3.69
C ALA A 185 17.74 -12.79 4.81
N THR A 186 18.36 -13.15 5.96
CA THR A 186 18.42 -12.34 7.17
C THR A 186 19.81 -12.41 7.79
N TYR A 187 20.20 -11.34 8.46
CA TYR A 187 21.47 -11.16 9.13
C TYR A 187 21.19 -10.69 10.56
N THR A 188 22.10 -10.96 11.48
CA THR A 188 22.02 -10.49 12.88
C THR A 188 23.19 -9.57 13.18
N THR A 189 22.93 -8.44 13.84
CA THR A 189 23.96 -7.47 14.19
C THR A 189 24.92 -8.03 15.24
N ASP A 190 26.20 -7.73 15.07
CA ASP A 190 27.28 -8.08 15.98
C ASP A 190 27.33 -7.16 17.22
N SER A 191 28.37 -7.31 18.06
CA SER A 191 28.60 -6.47 19.25
C SER A 191 28.83 -4.98 18.95
N LEU A 192 29.16 -4.64 17.70
CA LEU A 192 29.31 -3.28 17.21
C LEU A 192 28.05 -2.78 16.47
N GLY A 193 26.94 -3.52 16.57
CA GLY A 193 25.70 -3.22 15.87
C GLY A 193 25.77 -3.37 14.36
N LYS A 194 26.78 -4.09 13.84
CA LYS A 194 27.07 -4.17 12.41
C LYS A 194 26.67 -5.51 11.81
N VAL A 195 26.26 -5.45 10.56
CA VAL A 195 26.08 -6.58 9.68
C VAL A 195 26.88 -6.33 8.42
N THR A 196 27.60 -7.33 7.95
CA THR A 196 28.32 -7.28 6.68
C THR A 196 27.75 -8.32 5.73
N GLY A 197 27.36 -7.88 4.52
CA GLY A 197 26.88 -8.75 3.46
C GLY A 197 27.62 -8.49 2.15
N GLU A 198 27.95 -9.55 1.42
CA GLU A 198 28.55 -9.45 0.09
C GLU A 198 27.46 -9.38 -0.97
N PHE A 199 27.60 -8.45 -1.91
CA PHE A 199 26.71 -8.34 -3.06
C PHE A 199 27.09 -9.37 -4.13
N LYS A 200 26.39 -10.49 -4.16
CA LYS A 200 26.64 -11.63 -5.07
C LYS A 200 25.82 -11.61 -6.36
N LYS A 201 24.96 -10.63 -6.55
CA LYS A 201 24.06 -10.59 -7.71
C LYS A 201 24.73 -9.89 -8.89
N GLU A 202 25.10 -10.67 -9.90
CA GLU A 202 25.66 -10.14 -11.14
C GLU A 202 24.58 -9.79 -12.16
N GLY A 203 24.89 -8.81 -13.01
CA GLY A 203 24.08 -8.49 -14.17
C GLY A 203 22.72 -7.87 -13.90
N LEU A 204 22.47 -7.39 -12.66
CA LEU A 204 21.20 -6.72 -12.34
C LEU A 204 21.02 -5.46 -13.19
N PRO A 205 19.84 -5.26 -13.82
CA PRO A 205 19.54 -4.02 -14.52
C PRO A 205 19.41 -2.88 -13.51
N GLY A 206 20.17 -1.82 -13.76
CA GLY A 206 20.07 -0.55 -13.05
C GLY A 206 19.31 0.49 -13.88
N ASN A 207 19.45 1.75 -13.55
CA ASN A 207 19.01 2.85 -14.41
C ASN A 207 19.96 3.06 -15.61
N GLU A 208 19.81 4.16 -16.36
CA GLU A 208 20.68 4.50 -17.50
C GLU A 208 22.17 4.62 -17.12
N LEU A 209 22.48 4.90 -15.84
CA LEU A 209 23.83 4.99 -15.29
C LEU A 209 24.28 3.71 -14.57
N GLY A 210 23.49 2.64 -14.61
CA GLY A 210 23.75 1.41 -13.87
C GLY A 210 23.51 1.52 -12.37
N ALA A 211 22.79 2.54 -11.91
CA ALA A 211 22.49 2.68 -10.48
C ALA A 211 21.37 1.72 -10.05
N ILE A 212 21.58 1.09 -8.91
CA ILE A 212 20.60 0.28 -8.18
C ILE A 212 20.42 0.86 -6.78
N VAL A 213 19.28 0.60 -6.16
CA VAL A 213 18.98 1.05 -4.79
C VAL A 213 19.16 -0.14 -3.86
N LEU A 214 20.11 -0.04 -2.93
CA LEU A 214 20.28 -0.97 -1.82
C LEU A 214 19.32 -0.59 -0.70
N VAL A 215 18.82 -1.59 0.01
CA VAL A 215 17.90 -1.45 1.13
C VAL A 215 18.41 -2.24 2.32
N ALA A 216 18.47 -1.59 3.47
CA ALA A 216 18.61 -2.25 4.76
C ALA A 216 17.31 -2.05 5.55
N LYS A 217 16.78 -3.13 6.12
CA LYS A 217 15.52 -3.07 6.86
C LYS A 217 15.52 -4.01 8.06
N VAL A 218 14.88 -3.54 9.13
CA VAL A 218 14.46 -4.30 10.29
C VAL A 218 12.95 -4.40 10.21
N GLU A 219 12.38 -5.58 10.32
CA GLU A 219 10.94 -5.82 10.18
C GLU A 219 10.39 -6.49 11.44
N ASP A 220 9.17 -6.08 11.83
CA ASP A 220 8.40 -6.61 12.95
C ASP A 220 9.23 -6.77 14.26
N ASN A 221 10.15 -5.82 14.53
CA ASN A 221 10.94 -5.81 15.76
C ASN A 221 10.12 -5.19 16.89
N ASP A 222 10.05 -5.88 18.03
CA ASP A 222 9.23 -5.47 19.18
C ASP A 222 9.75 -4.19 19.85
N THR A 223 11.05 -3.88 19.72
CA THR A 223 11.68 -2.72 20.36
C THR A 223 11.76 -1.51 19.45
N TYR A 224 12.03 -1.72 18.16
CA TYR A 224 12.30 -0.62 17.21
C TYR A 224 11.22 -0.46 16.15
N GLY A 225 10.28 -1.39 16.08
CA GLY A 225 9.29 -1.44 15.00
C GLY A 225 9.92 -1.82 13.65
N ASN A 226 9.50 -1.16 12.59
CA ASN A 226 10.00 -1.36 11.24
C ASN A 226 10.91 -0.19 10.85
N LEU A 227 12.17 -0.49 10.56
CA LEU A 227 13.14 0.49 10.07
C LEU A 227 13.51 0.14 8.63
N ARG A 228 13.60 1.14 7.76
CA ARG A 228 14.00 0.99 6.37
C ARG A 228 14.85 2.17 5.94
N VAL A 229 16.03 1.87 5.39
CA VAL A 229 16.92 2.89 4.80
C VAL A 229 17.35 2.45 3.42
N GLU A 230 17.43 3.40 2.49
CA GLU A 230 17.80 3.19 1.11
C GLU A 230 19.09 3.96 0.77
N THR A 231 19.96 3.34 -0.03
CA THR A 231 21.14 4.00 -0.59
C THR A 231 21.33 3.61 -2.06
N THR A 232 21.85 4.52 -2.86
CA THR A 232 22.02 4.29 -4.30
C THR A 232 23.47 4.01 -4.64
N VAL A 233 23.73 2.90 -5.34
CA VAL A 233 25.07 2.48 -5.77
C VAL A 233 25.09 2.15 -7.27
N ARG A 234 26.26 2.31 -7.93
CA ARG A 234 26.41 2.02 -9.37
C ARG A 234 26.97 0.61 -9.62
N TRP A 235 26.27 -0.41 -9.12
CA TRP A 235 26.69 -1.81 -9.24
C TRP A 235 25.86 -2.62 -10.25
N GLY A 236 24.84 -1.99 -10.83
CA GLY A 236 24.00 -2.61 -11.85
C GLY A 236 24.54 -2.40 -13.26
N LYS A 237 23.97 -3.13 -14.22
CA LYS A 237 24.20 -2.86 -15.64
C LYS A 237 23.34 -1.68 -16.09
N PRO A 238 23.89 -0.74 -16.85
CA PRO A 238 23.09 0.31 -17.47
C PRO A 238 21.96 -0.28 -18.29
N PHE A 239 20.76 0.17 -18.04
CA PHE A 239 19.58 -0.29 -18.76
C PHE A 239 18.71 0.91 -19.15
N LYS A 240 18.54 1.06 -20.45
CA LYS A 240 17.64 2.07 -21.00
C LYS A 240 16.33 1.42 -21.38
N VAL A 241 15.25 1.90 -20.81
CA VAL A 241 13.90 1.49 -21.24
C VAL A 241 13.65 2.14 -22.59
N GLU A 242 13.81 1.37 -23.66
CA GLU A 242 13.32 1.81 -24.96
C GLU A 242 11.80 1.79 -24.90
N GLY A 243 11.23 2.98 -25.01
CA GLY A 243 9.76 3.18 -25.00
C GLY A 243 9.14 2.62 -26.28
N ASN A 244 9.16 1.31 -26.46
CA ASN A 244 8.52 0.60 -27.58
C ASN A 244 6.97 0.67 -27.49
N PHE A 245 6.45 1.72 -26.87
CA PHE A 245 5.00 1.91 -26.74
C PHE A 245 4.31 1.92 -28.10
N PHE A 246 4.95 2.52 -29.10
CA PHE A 246 4.43 2.56 -30.47
C PHE A 246 4.43 1.20 -31.18
N HIS A 247 5.31 0.26 -30.82
CA HIS A 247 5.35 -1.08 -31.39
C HIS A 247 4.32 -2.03 -30.77
N ARG A 248 3.78 -1.69 -29.58
CA ARG A 248 2.77 -2.49 -28.87
C ARG A 248 1.38 -1.87 -28.89
N ALA A 249 1.21 -0.70 -29.52
CA ALA A 249 -0.10 -0.08 -29.61
C ALA A 249 -0.99 -0.93 -30.54
N LEU A 250 -2.15 -1.33 -30.07
CA LEU A 250 -3.23 -1.93 -30.87
C LEU A 250 -3.67 -1.00 -32.01
N TRP A 251 -3.37 0.28 -31.88
CA TRP A 251 -3.64 1.32 -32.88
C TRP A 251 -2.36 1.58 -33.68
N ALA A 252 -2.20 0.83 -34.78
CA ALA A 252 -1.09 1.07 -35.70
C ALA A 252 -1.35 2.35 -36.50
N THR A 253 -0.51 3.37 -36.32
CA THR A 253 -0.51 4.51 -37.23
C THR A 253 0.04 4.11 -38.58
N ARG A 254 -0.28 4.89 -39.65
CA ARG A 254 0.16 4.63 -41.04
C ARG A 254 1.65 4.28 -41.18
N PHE A 255 2.50 4.84 -40.33
CA PHE A 255 3.94 4.65 -40.36
C PHE A 255 4.43 3.37 -39.66
N HIS A 256 3.58 2.72 -38.87
CA HIS A 256 3.91 1.52 -38.10
C HIS A 256 3.15 0.27 -38.56
N SER A 257 2.30 0.42 -39.59
CA SER A 257 1.59 -0.72 -40.18
C SER A 257 2.51 -1.47 -41.12
N PRO A 258 2.44 -2.81 -41.19
CA PRO A 258 3.12 -3.58 -42.20
C PRO A 258 2.71 -3.08 -43.61
N ILE A 259 3.71 -2.86 -44.49
CA ILE A 259 3.50 -2.28 -45.85
C ILE A 259 2.45 -3.05 -46.64
N TRP A 260 2.46 -4.39 -46.58
CA TRP A 260 1.49 -5.23 -47.28
C TRP A 260 0.03 -4.95 -46.85
N LEU A 261 -0.20 -4.64 -45.57
CA LEU A 261 -1.54 -4.32 -45.04
C LEU A 261 -2.03 -2.98 -45.56
N VAL A 262 -1.13 -2.02 -45.68
CA VAL A 262 -1.41 -0.69 -46.23
C VAL A 262 -1.76 -0.81 -47.71
N VAL A 263 -0.97 -1.58 -48.48
CA VAL A 263 -1.23 -1.84 -49.92
C VAL A 263 -2.57 -2.51 -50.10
N MET A 264 -2.87 -3.55 -49.31
CA MET A 264 -4.15 -4.26 -49.38
C MET A 264 -5.34 -3.33 -49.09
N ALA A 265 -5.26 -2.49 -48.04
CA ALA A 265 -6.31 -1.56 -47.72
C ALA A 265 -6.55 -0.52 -48.84
N TYR A 266 -5.48 0.06 -49.38
CA TYR A 266 -5.61 1.02 -50.46
C TYR A 266 -6.10 0.38 -51.81
N SER A 267 -5.72 -0.88 -52.08
CA SER A 267 -6.20 -1.61 -53.27
C SER A 267 -7.71 -1.87 -53.21
N ILE A 268 -8.23 -2.22 -52.03
CA ILE A 268 -9.68 -2.39 -51.82
C ILE A 268 -10.41 -1.06 -52.04
N ILE A 269 -9.91 0.04 -51.43
CA ILE A 269 -10.51 1.37 -51.63
C ILE A 269 -10.46 1.77 -53.08
N GLY A 270 -9.34 1.61 -53.75
CA GLY A 270 -9.18 1.90 -55.18
C GLY A 270 -10.11 1.09 -56.05
N GLY A 271 -10.30 -0.21 -55.77
CA GLY A 271 -11.25 -1.08 -56.47
C GLY A 271 -12.71 -0.60 -56.34
N VAL A 272 -13.12 -0.26 -55.12
CA VAL A 272 -14.48 0.25 -54.88
C VAL A 272 -14.72 1.57 -55.64
N TRP A 273 -13.82 2.54 -55.55
CA TRP A 273 -13.94 3.79 -56.26
C TRP A 273 -13.86 3.58 -57.79
N GLY A 274 -13.02 2.69 -58.30
CA GLY A 274 -12.96 2.33 -59.69
C GLY A 274 -14.28 1.79 -60.23
N THR A 275 -14.96 0.90 -59.52
CA THR A 275 -16.26 0.36 -59.92
C THR A 275 -17.36 1.45 -59.88
N VAL A 276 -17.34 2.32 -58.90
CA VAL A 276 -18.32 3.47 -58.81
C VAL A 276 -18.13 4.38 -60.03
N ILE A 277 -16.89 4.79 -60.35
CA ILE A 277 -16.62 5.67 -61.50
C ILE A 277 -17.02 4.98 -62.80
N TYR A 278 -16.72 3.69 -62.96
CA TYR A 278 -17.10 2.90 -64.14
C TYR A 278 -18.66 2.90 -64.32
N LEU A 279 -19.39 2.66 -63.24
CA LEU A 279 -20.88 2.70 -63.30
C LEU A 279 -21.39 4.07 -63.69
N ILE A 280 -20.82 5.15 -63.16
CA ILE A 280 -21.20 6.53 -63.53
C ILE A 280 -20.96 6.79 -65.02
N VAL A 281 -19.79 6.37 -65.55
CA VAL A 281 -19.46 6.50 -66.97
C VAL A 281 -20.45 5.72 -67.85
N ILE A 282 -20.81 4.49 -67.50
CA ILE A 282 -21.79 3.70 -68.20
C ILE A 282 -23.16 4.38 -68.19
N MET A 283 -23.63 4.88 -67.01
CA MET A 283 -24.90 5.63 -66.93
C MET A 283 -24.91 6.84 -67.83
N ILE A 284 -23.83 7.62 -67.90
CA ILE A 284 -23.70 8.77 -68.81
C ILE A 284 -23.76 8.34 -70.28
N ARG A 285 -23.08 7.26 -70.66
CA ARG A 285 -23.12 6.69 -72.02
C ARG A 285 -24.51 6.25 -72.40
N ILE A 286 -25.22 5.53 -71.55
CA ILE A 286 -26.60 5.10 -71.78
C ILE A 286 -27.52 6.30 -71.93
N LYS A 287 -27.38 7.34 -71.11
CA LYS A 287 -28.15 8.59 -71.20
C LYS A 287 -27.89 9.28 -72.53
N LYS A 288 -26.64 9.37 -73.02
CA LYS A 288 -26.31 9.95 -74.31
C LYS A 288 -26.92 9.14 -75.48
N ALA A 289 -26.77 7.82 -75.47
CA ALA A 289 -27.36 6.95 -76.50
C ALA A 289 -28.89 7.02 -76.52
N GLY A 290 -29.59 7.25 -75.41
CA GLY A 290 -31.03 7.44 -75.34
C GLY A 290 -31.49 8.81 -75.87
N LEU A 291 -30.63 9.83 -75.85
CA LEU A 291 -30.91 11.15 -76.40
C LEU A 291 -30.65 11.26 -77.91
N GLU A 292 -29.80 10.41 -78.47
CA GLU A 292 -29.51 10.34 -79.93
C GLU A 292 -30.57 9.54 -80.70
N ASN A 293 -31.45 8.78 -80.05
CA ASN A 293 -32.50 7.97 -80.63
C ASN A 293 -33.93 8.62 -80.49
N GLN A 294 -33.99 9.86 -80.02
CA GLN A 294 -35.24 10.71 -80.14
C GLN A 294 -35.11 11.78 -81.21
#